data_c4889e6126e4d52e48ba5513463342b6
#
_entry.id   c4889e6126e4d52e48ba5513463342b6
#
_cell.length_a   1.000
_cell.length_b   1.000
_cell.length_c   1.000
_cell.angle_alpha   90.00
_cell.angle_beta   90.00
_cell.angle_gamma   90.00
#
_symmetry.space_group_name_H-M   'P 1'
#
loop_
_entity.id
_entity.type
_entity.pdbx_description
1 polymer ?
#
loop_
_entity_poly.entity_id
_entity_poly.type
_entity_poly.pdbx_seq_one_letter_code
_entity_poly.pdbx_strand_id
1 'polypeptide(L)'
;MAHRRTDVVDAALRILDAYGLPDLTMRRLATELGVRPSALYHHFSDKQTLLAAVADEVLRRGAAARPVPREAPWDVTFTAAATALRDTLLAYRDGAEVVATAHALGPGEVDPRAGLESALAGLRPDVVDAAARTALLLVLGHVQSEQLHAHADSAGARVGADLRPEGAATFAAGLDLVVAGVGAASRADAT
;
A
#
# COMPACT_ATOMS: atom_id res chain seq x y z
N MET A 1 -20.98 -1.49 -25.04
CA MET A 1 -19.90 -2.51 -24.99
C MET A 1 -19.87 -3.11 -23.59
N ALA A 2 -19.60 -4.39 -23.42
CA ALA A 2 -19.42 -5.00 -22.09
C ALA A 2 -18.01 -4.63 -21.59
N HIS A 3 -17.91 -3.97 -20.45
CA HIS A 3 -16.63 -3.71 -19.81
C HIS A 3 -16.08 -5.00 -19.20
N ARG A 4 -14.75 -5.17 -19.25
CA ARG A 4 -14.04 -6.26 -18.55
C ARG A 4 -13.83 -5.84 -17.08
N ARG A 5 -13.56 -6.83 -16.22
CA ARG A 5 -13.22 -6.58 -14.81
C ARG A 5 -12.05 -5.60 -14.67
N THR A 6 -11.05 -5.71 -15.54
CA THR A 6 -9.88 -4.78 -15.59
C THR A 6 -10.29 -3.36 -15.93
N ASP A 7 -11.22 -3.14 -16.87
CA ASP A 7 -11.68 -1.80 -17.25
C ASP A 7 -12.38 -1.12 -16.08
N VAL A 8 -13.11 -1.90 -15.27
CA VAL A 8 -13.78 -1.40 -14.05
C VAL A 8 -12.76 -0.99 -13.00
N VAL A 9 -11.69 -1.78 -12.78
CA VAL A 9 -10.60 -1.45 -11.84
C VAL A 9 -9.84 -0.21 -12.31
N ASP A 10 -9.54 -0.08 -13.60
CA ASP A 10 -8.87 1.10 -14.16
C ASP A 10 -9.72 2.37 -13.99
N ALA A 11 -11.03 2.27 -14.19
CA ALA A 11 -11.93 3.39 -13.93
C ALA A 11 -12.00 3.74 -12.43
N ALA A 12 -11.98 2.74 -11.54
CA ALA A 12 -11.93 2.95 -10.10
C ALA A 12 -10.65 3.66 -9.67
N LEU A 13 -9.49 3.29 -10.22
CA LEU A 13 -8.21 3.97 -9.98
C LEU A 13 -8.23 5.43 -10.44
N ARG A 14 -8.82 5.73 -11.61
CA ARG A 14 -8.98 7.13 -12.06
C ARG A 14 -9.85 7.95 -11.12
N ILE A 15 -10.95 7.37 -10.61
CA ILE A 15 -11.81 8.04 -9.64
C ILE A 15 -11.06 8.28 -8.32
N LEU A 16 -10.30 7.29 -7.87
CA LEU A 16 -9.48 7.38 -6.65
C LEU A 16 -8.49 8.54 -6.76
N ASP A 17 -7.73 8.61 -7.84
CA ASP A 17 -6.73 9.66 -8.03
C ASP A 17 -7.35 11.06 -8.15
N ALA A 18 -8.48 11.17 -8.85
CA ALA A 18 -9.12 12.46 -9.08
C ALA A 18 -9.88 12.98 -7.84
N TYR A 19 -10.54 12.09 -7.10
CA TYR A 19 -11.54 12.49 -6.09
C TYR A 19 -11.31 11.88 -4.70
N GLY A 20 -10.45 10.86 -4.58
CA GLY A 20 -10.19 10.16 -3.33
C GLY A 20 -11.16 9.01 -3.04
N LEU A 21 -10.85 8.28 -1.97
CA LEU A 21 -11.57 7.08 -1.55
C LEU A 21 -13.04 7.33 -1.14
N PRO A 22 -13.41 8.47 -0.47
CA PRO A 22 -14.82 8.75 -0.15
C PRO A 22 -15.71 8.82 -1.38
N ASP A 23 -15.18 9.32 -2.48
CA ASP A 23 -15.89 9.48 -3.75
C ASP A 23 -15.91 8.21 -4.61
N LEU A 24 -15.12 7.21 -4.30
CA LEU A 24 -15.14 5.91 -4.97
C LEU A 24 -16.36 5.11 -4.52
N THR A 25 -17.47 5.29 -5.23
CA THR A 25 -18.74 4.59 -5.00
C THR A 25 -19.16 3.79 -6.22
N MET A 26 -19.92 2.71 -6.03
CA MET A 26 -20.47 1.91 -7.14
C MET A 26 -21.31 2.78 -8.10
N ARG A 27 -22.03 3.77 -7.58
CA ARG A 27 -22.85 4.69 -8.39
C ARG A 27 -21.97 5.59 -9.25
N ARG A 28 -20.92 6.19 -8.68
CA ARG A 28 -20.00 7.07 -9.44
C ARG A 28 -19.25 6.27 -10.50
N LEU A 29 -18.78 5.08 -10.14
CA LEU A 29 -18.09 4.19 -11.07
C LEU A 29 -18.99 3.78 -12.25
N ALA A 30 -20.27 3.47 -11.98
CA ALA A 30 -21.24 3.18 -13.04
C ALA A 30 -21.45 4.37 -13.97
N THR A 31 -21.54 5.58 -13.42
CA THR A 31 -21.64 6.83 -14.19
C THR A 31 -20.41 7.04 -15.07
N GLU A 32 -19.21 6.88 -14.53
CA GLU A 32 -17.93 7.00 -15.24
C GLU A 32 -17.84 6.05 -16.44
N LEU A 33 -18.34 4.82 -16.25
CA LEU A 33 -18.34 3.78 -17.30
C LEU A 33 -19.54 3.84 -18.25
N GLY A 34 -20.49 4.73 -18.01
CA GLY A 34 -21.71 4.83 -18.83
C GLY A 34 -22.62 3.61 -18.74
N VAL A 35 -22.62 2.91 -17.61
CA VAL A 35 -23.42 1.70 -17.37
C VAL A 35 -24.39 1.87 -16.20
N ARG A 36 -25.33 0.96 -16.05
CA ARG A 36 -26.18 0.88 -14.85
C ARG A 36 -25.38 0.27 -13.68
N PRO A 37 -25.57 0.72 -12.43
CA PRO A 37 -24.90 0.12 -11.27
C PRO A 37 -25.05 -1.41 -11.19
N SER A 38 -26.18 -1.96 -11.61
CA SER A 38 -26.43 -3.41 -11.66
C SER A 38 -25.43 -4.17 -12.52
N ALA A 39 -24.89 -3.55 -13.56
CA ALA A 39 -23.88 -4.18 -14.41
C ALA A 39 -22.54 -4.40 -13.68
N LEU A 40 -22.21 -3.54 -12.72
CA LEU A 40 -20.96 -3.67 -11.94
C LEU A 40 -21.03 -4.85 -10.96
N TYR A 41 -22.22 -5.16 -10.44
CA TYR A 41 -22.41 -6.28 -9.51
C TYR A 41 -22.20 -7.66 -10.15
N HIS A 42 -22.15 -7.75 -11.48
CA HIS A 42 -21.68 -8.95 -12.18
C HIS A 42 -20.17 -9.16 -12.07
N HIS A 43 -19.40 -8.10 -11.85
CA HIS A 43 -17.94 -8.15 -11.71
C HIS A 43 -17.49 -8.15 -10.25
N PHE A 44 -18.20 -7.42 -9.40
CA PHE A 44 -17.89 -7.21 -7.99
C PHE A 44 -19.18 -7.28 -7.16
N SER A 45 -19.28 -8.27 -6.27
CA SER A 45 -20.47 -8.49 -5.43
C SER A 45 -20.83 -7.28 -4.56
N ASP A 46 -19.83 -6.52 -4.18
CA ASP A 46 -19.94 -5.37 -3.27
C ASP A 46 -18.73 -4.42 -3.42
N LYS A 47 -18.75 -3.32 -2.66
CA LYS A 47 -17.67 -2.34 -2.64
C LYS A 47 -16.36 -2.92 -2.07
N GLN A 48 -16.43 -3.86 -1.13
CA GLN A 48 -15.24 -4.45 -0.51
C GLN A 48 -14.44 -5.27 -1.54
N THR A 49 -15.13 -6.11 -2.32
CA THR A 49 -14.54 -6.89 -3.41
C THR A 49 -13.93 -5.99 -4.49
N LEU A 50 -14.57 -4.84 -4.79
CA LEU A 50 -13.99 -3.85 -5.69
C LEU A 50 -12.72 -3.22 -5.10
N LEU A 51 -12.75 -2.79 -3.84
CA LEU A 51 -11.58 -2.18 -3.17
C LEU A 51 -10.41 -3.16 -3.08
N ALA A 52 -10.68 -4.44 -2.83
CA ALA A 52 -9.64 -5.47 -2.85
C ALA A 52 -8.96 -5.57 -4.22
N ALA A 53 -9.75 -5.59 -5.30
CA ALA A 53 -9.18 -5.63 -6.65
C ALA A 53 -8.42 -4.35 -7.02
N VAL A 54 -8.84 -3.19 -6.52
CA VAL A 54 -8.11 -1.92 -6.67
C VAL A 54 -6.79 -1.97 -5.92
N ALA A 55 -6.78 -2.44 -4.66
CA ALA A 55 -5.56 -2.61 -3.87
C ALA A 55 -4.58 -3.58 -4.53
N ASP A 56 -5.07 -4.73 -5.00
CA ASP A 56 -4.26 -5.71 -5.73
C ASP A 56 -3.61 -5.10 -6.97
N GLU A 57 -4.33 -4.27 -7.71
CA GLU A 57 -3.81 -3.61 -8.91
C GLU A 57 -2.77 -2.54 -8.58
N VAL A 58 -2.99 -1.75 -7.51
CA VAL A 58 -1.99 -0.80 -6.97
C VAL A 58 -0.68 -1.54 -6.65
N LEU A 59 -0.76 -2.64 -5.90
CA LEU A 59 0.40 -3.42 -5.50
C LEU A 59 1.12 -4.07 -6.71
N ARG A 60 0.36 -4.63 -7.68
CA ARG A 60 0.94 -5.21 -8.89
C ARG A 60 1.66 -4.17 -9.75
N ARG A 61 1.05 -3.00 -9.97
CA ARG A 61 1.68 -1.89 -10.73
C ARG A 61 2.93 -1.39 -10.03
N GLY A 62 2.89 -1.25 -8.69
CA GLY A 62 4.03 -0.85 -7.90
C GLY A 62 5.19 -1.82 -8.01
N ALA A 63 4.93 -3.11 -7.88
CA ALA A 63 5.96 -4.15 -8.00
C ALA A 63 6.60 -4.19 -9.41
N ALA A 64 5.80 -3.95 -10.46
CA ALA A 64 6.31 -3.88 -11.83
C ALA A 64 7.15 -2.62 -12.09
N ALA A 65 6.76 -1.47 -11.50
CA ALA A 65 7.44 -0.19 -11.70
C ALA A 65 8.73 -0.06 -10.86
N ARG A 66 8.83 -0.78 -9.73
CA ARG A 66 9.92 -0.68 -8.76
C ARG A 66 10.47 -2.06 -8.39
N PRO A 67 11.23 -2.68 -9.30
CA PRO A 67 11.81 -4.00 -9.04
C PRO A 67 12.82 -3.93 -7.88
N VAL A 68 12.71 -4.87 -6.97
CA VAL A 68 13.60 -5.00 -5.80
C VAL A 68 14.81 -5.87 -6.19
N PRO A 69 16.06 -5.50 -5.80
CA PRO A 69 17.25 -6.31 -6.04
C PRO A 69 17.11 -7.70 -5.38
N ARG A 70 17.35 -8.77 -6.12
CA ARG A 70 17.20 -10.15 -5.60
C ARG A 70 18.49 -10.77 -5.10
N GLU A 71 19.63 -10.25 -5.56
CA GLU A 71 20.97 -10.80 -5.27
C GLU A 71 21.76 -9.93 -4.28
N ALA A 72 21.09 -9.01 -3.59
CA ALA A 72 21.69 -8.17 -2.56
C ALA A 72 21.53 -8.79 -1.16
N PRO A 73 22.31 -8.36 -0.15
CA PRO A 73 22.09 -8.72 1.25
C PRO A 73 20.65 -8.43 1.69
N TRP A 74 20.16 -9.22 2.66
CA TRP A 74 18.75 -9.16 3.09
C TRP A 74 18.33 -7.75 3.58
N ASP A 75 19.21 -7.03 4.27
CA ASP A 75 18.98 -5.68 4.77
C ASP A 75 18.78 -4.66 3.63
N VAL A 76 19.59 -4.75 2.58
CA VAL A 76 19.46 -3.95 1.36
C VAL A 76 18.16 -4.28 0.63
N THR A 77 17.87 -5.58 0.46
CA THR A 77 16.66 -6.05 -0.21
C THR A 77 15.39 -5.64 0.56
N PHE A 78 15.41 -5.79 1.88
CA PHE A 78 14.28 -5.43 2.75
C PHE A 78 14.02 -3.91 2.76
N THR A 79 15.08 -3.11 2.87
CA THR A 79 14.99 -1.65 2.77
C THR A 79 14.42 -1.22 1.42
N ALA A 80 14.90 -1.82 0.33
CA ALA A 80 14.38 -1.55 -1.01
C ALA A 80 12.91 -1.95 -1.16
N ALA A 81 12.51 -3.10 -0.61
CA ALA A 81 11.11 -3.57 -0.65
C ALA A 81 10.16 -2.63 0.11
N ALA A 82 10.54 -2.21 1.33
CA ALA A 82 9.75 -1.28 2.13
C ALA A 82 9.64 0.11 1.46
N THR A 83 10.74 0.61 0.90
CA THR A 83 10.76 1.88 0.16
C THR A 83 9.90 1.79 -1.11
N ALA A 84 10.02 0.71 -1.88
CA ALA A 84 9.20 0.48 -3.07
C ALA A 84 7.70 0.42 -2.74
N LEU A 85 7.33 -0.23 -1.64
CA LEU A 85 5.94 -0.28 -1.15
C LEU A 85 5.45 1.12 -0.75
N ARG A 86 6.23 1.88 0.03
CA ARG A 86 5.92 3.27 0.39
C ARG A 86 5.65 4.12 -0.84
N ASP A 87 6.57 4.12 -1.80
CA ASP A 87 6.48 4.93 -3.01
C ASP A 87 5.33 4.48 -3.92
N THR A 88 4.98 3.20 -3.88
CA THR A 88 3.79 2.66 -4.57
C THR A 88 2.52 3.26 -3.99
N LEU A 89 2.38 3.28 -2.67
CA LEU A 89 1.18 3.79 -2.01
C LEU A 89 1.06 5.31 -2.13
N LEU A 90 2.19 6.04 -2.11
CA LEU A 90 2.22 7.49 -2.34
C LEU A 90 1.85 7.89 -3.77
N ALA A 91 2.01 7.00 -4.74
CA ALA A 91 1.67 7.26 -6.13
C ALA A 91 0.15 7.35 -6.40
N TYR A 92 -0.67 6.92 -5.44
CA TYR A 92 -2.13 6.97 -5.54
C TYR A 92 -2.71 7.77 -4.39
N ARG A 93 -3.69 8.63 -4.68
CA ARG A 93 -4.45 9.32 -3.65
C ARG A 93 -5.13 8.28 -2.74
N ASP A 94 -5.02 8.45 -1.42
CA ASP A 94 -5.54 7.51 -0.40
C ASP A 94 -5.03 6.06 -0.56
N GLY A 95 -3.87 5.87 -1.21
CA GLY A 95 -3.33 4.54 -1.51
C GLY A 95 -3.09 3.69 -0.26
N ALA A 96 -2.60 4.29 0.83
CA ALA A 96 -2.41 3.60 2.10
C ALA A 96 -3.75 3.13 2.69
N GLU A 97 -4.79 3.98 2.67
CA GLU A 97 -6.11 3.64 3.21
C GLU A 97 -6.78 2.52 2.41
N VAL A 98 -6.69 2.57 1.08
CA VAL A 98 -7.23 1.52 0.19
C VAL A 98 -6.58 0.18 0.48
N VAL A 99 -5.23 0.11 0.54
CA VAL A 99 -4.52 -1.14 0.79
C VAL A 99 -4.72 -1.62 2.22
N ALA A 100 -4.70 -0.74 3.22
CA ALA A 100 -4.96 -1.10 4.61
C ALA A 100 -6.37 -1.68 4.80
N THR A 101 -7.38 -1.05 4.20
CA THR A 101 -8.78 -1.50 4.26
C THR A 101 -8.95 -2.86 3.58
N ALA A 102 -8.41 -3.04 2.37
CA ALA A 102 -8.48 -4.30 1.65
C ALA A 102 -7.79 -5.44 2.42
N HIS A 103 -6.60 -5.18 2.97
CA HIS A 103 -5.84 -6.16 3.74
C HIS A 103 -6.56 -6.55 5.04
N ALA A 104 -7.15 -5.60 5.76
CA ALA A 104 -7.90 -5.85 6.99
C ALA A 104 -9.19 -6.67 6.76
N LEU A 105 -9.86 -6.50 5.62
CA LEU A 105 -11.09 -7.19 5.27
C LEU A 105 -10.88 -8.53 4.57
N GLY A 106 -9.68 -8.83 4.10
CA GLY A 106 -9.23 -10.12 3.63
C GLY A 106 -9.65 -10.62 2.24
N PRO A 107 -10.33 -9.85 1.35
CA PRO A 107 -10.73 -10.37 0.04
C PRO A 107 -9.67 -10.18 -1.06
N GLY A 108 -8.50 -9.58 -0.77
CA GLY A 108 -7.41 -9.35 -1.74
C GLY A 108 -6.63 -10.61 -2.08
N GLU A 109 -6.11 -10.68 -3.31
CA GLU A 109 -5.24 -11.77 -3.80
C GLU A 109 -3.76 -11.48 -3.56
N VAL A 110 -3.37 -10.20 -3.42
CA VAL A 110 -1.99 -9.76 -3.24
C VAL A 110 -1.75 -9.38 -1.78
N ASP A 111 -0.88 -10.13 -1.10
CA ASP A 111 -0.45 -9.76 0.25
C ASP A 111 0.58 -8.62 0.17
N PRO A 112 0.31 -7.44 0.77
CA PRO A 112 1.25 -6.33 0.78
C PRO A 112 2.57 -6.65 1.50
N ARG A 113 2.62 -7.73 2.32
CA ARG A 113 3.84 -8.19 3.01
C ARG A 113 4.72 -9.07 2.14
N ALA A 114 4.19 -9.66 1.06
CA ALA A 114 4.90 -10.69 0.28
C ALA A 114 6.30 -10.27 -0.16
N GLY A 115 6.48 -9.02 -0.58
CA GLY A 115 7.79 -8.48 -0.95
C GLY A 115 8.74 -8.34 0.23
N LEU A 116 8.22 -7.95 1.40
CA LEU A 116 8.98 -7.82 2.64
C LEU A 116 9.42 -9.18 3.18
N GLU A 117 8.53 -10.16 3.19
CA GLU A 117 8.82 -11.54 3.60
C GLU A 117 9.84 -12.20 2.67
N SER A 118 9.69 -12.01 1.35
CA SER A 118 10.64 -12.51 0.36
C SER A 118 12.06 -11.95 0.54
N ALA A 119 12.18 -10.68 0.94
CA ALA A 119 13.46 -10.05 1.21
C ALA A 119 14.19 -10.62 2.44
N LEU A 120 13.46 -11.24 3.36
CA LEU A 120 13.96 -11.87 4.57
C LEU A 120 14.08 -13.40 4.44
N ALA A 121 13.97 -13.93 3.22
CA ALA A 121 14.06 -15.35 2.97
C ALA A 121 15.41 -15.92 3.51
N GLY A 122 15.33 -17.02 4.27
CA GLY A 122 16.48 -17.64 4.93
C GLY A 122 16.68 -17.23 6.39
N LEU A 123 15.93 -16.22 6.89
CA LEU A 123 15.86 -15.93 8.33
C LEU A 123 14.79 -16.81 9.00
N ARG A 124 14.76 -16.80 10.33
CA ARG A 124 13.76 -17.52 11.12
C ARG A 124 12.33 -17.05 10.81
N PRO A 125 11.34 -17.97 10.70
CA PRO A 125 9.97 -17.61 10.33
C PRO A 125 9.30 -16.60 11.27
N ASP A 126 9.56 -16.69 12.59
CA ASP A 126 9.01 -15.74 13.57
C ASP A 126 9.63 -14.33 13.43
N VAL A 127 10.91 -14.22 13.09
CA VAL A 127 11.57 -12.96 12.80
C VAL A 127 11.03 -12.36 11.48
N VAL A 128 10.85 -13.20 10.46
CA VAL A 128 10.29 -12.80 9.17
C VAL A 128 8.88 -12.23 9.35
N ASP A 129 7.97 -12.95 10.01
CA ASP A 129 6.58 -12.49 10.24
C ASP A 129 6.55 -11.19 11.04
N ALA A 130 7.30 -11.12 12.16
CA ALA A 130 7.35 -9.92 12.99
C ALA A 130 7.91 -8.71 12.24
N ALA A 131 9.01 -8.88 11.49
CA ALA A 131 9.66 -7.81 10.75
C ALA A 131 8.79 -7.31 9.59
N ALA A 132 8.22 -8.22 8.79
CA ALA A 132 7.36 -7.87 7.67
C ALA A 132 6.09 -7.15 8.13
N ARG A 133 5.47 -7.60 9.23
CA ARG A 133 4.32 -6.95 9.84
C ARG A 133 4.65 -5.56 10.36
N THR A 134 5.77 -5.42 11.08
CA THR A 134 6.23 -4.13 11.63
C THR A 134 6.53 -3.15 10.51
N ALA A 135 7.24 -3.58 9.46
CA ALA A 135 7.54 -2.73 8.32
C ALA A 135 6.28 -2.32 7.54
N LEU A 136 5.32 -3.23 7.36
CA LEU A 136 4.02 -2.87 6.74
C LEU A 136 3.30 -1.79 7.55
N LEU A 137 3.23 -1.92 8.87
CA LEU A 137 2.60 -0.91 9.74
C LEU A 137 3.33 0.43 9.68
N LEU A 138 4.67 0.42 9.65
CA LEU A 138 5.48 1.62 9.47
C LEU A 138 5.16 2.30 8.12
N VAL A 139 5.14 1.53 7.03
CA VAL A 139 4.81 2.04 5.68
C VAL A 139 3.41 2.64 5.64
N LEU A 140 2.41 1.88 6.09
CA LEU A 140 1.01 2.33 6.04
C LEU A 140 0.79 3.59 6.88
N GLY A 141 1.28 3.60 8.13
CA GLY A 141 1.12 4.75 9.03
C GLY A 141 1.85 5.99 8.51
N HIS A 142 3.07 5.82 7.99
CA HIS A 142 3.84 6.93 7.42
C HIS A 142 3.17 7.53 6.17
N VAL A 143 2.78 6.68 5.21
CA VAL A 143 2.11 7.14 3.98
C VAL A 143 0.76 7.78 4.30
N GLN A 144 -0.03 7.19 5.20
CA GLN A 144 -1.31 7.76 5.61
C GLN A 144 -1.14 9.14 6.26
N SER A 145 -0.11 9.31 7.10
CA SER A 145 0.21 10.61 7.69
C SER A 145 0.57 11.65 6.61
N GLU A 146 1.42 11.31 5.65
CA GLU A 146 1.77 12.21 4.54
C GLU A 146 0.52 12.58 3.70
N GLN A 147 -0.33 11.62 3.37
CA GLN A 147 -1.54 11.84 2.57
C GLN A 147 -2.56 12.72 3.32
N LEU A 148 -2.74 12.51 4.62
CA LEU A 148 -3.62 13.36 5.46
C LEU A 148 -3.12 14.81 5.51
N HIS A 149 -1.80 15.02 5.65
CA HIS A 149 -1.23 16.38 5.64
C HIS A 149 -1.42 17.06 4.28
N ALA A 150 -1.18 16.35 3.18
CA ALA A 150 -1.42 16.87 1.84
C ALA A 150 -2.89 17.27 1.60
N HIS A 151 -3.84 16.50 2.14
CA HIS A 151 -5.26 16.83 2.08
C HIS A 151 -5.59 18.07 2.93
N ALA A 152 -5.05 18.17 4.15
CA ALA A 152 -5.25 19.32 5.03
C ALA A 152 -4.68 20.61 4.39
N ASP A 153 -3.48 20.58 3.85
CA ASP A 153 -2.87 21.70 3.14
C ASP A 153 -3.71 22.12 1.93
N SER A 154 -4.23 21.16 1.16
CA SER A 154 -5.09 21.43 -0.01
C SER A 154 -6.43 22.07 0.38
N ALA A 155 -6.95 21.73 1.58
CA ALA A 155 -8.16 22.32 2.14
C ALA A 155 -7.93 23.68 2.84
N GLY A 156 -6.67 24.18 2.84
CA GLY A 156 -6.30 25.44 3.51
C GLY A 156 -6.24 25.35 5.03
N ALA A 157 -6.22 24.13 5.60
CA ALA A 157 -6.04 23.94 7.01
C ALA A 157 -4.60 24.29 7.43
N ARG A 158 -4.44 25.08 8.51
CA ARG A 158 -3.10 25.34 9.08
C ARG A 158 -2.66 24.15 9.92
N VAL A 159 -1.76 23.34 9.36
CA VAL A 159 -1.05 22.30 10.13
C VAL A 159 0.12 22.97 10.83
N GLY A 160 0.23 22.79 12.16
CA GLY A 160 1.37 23.29 12.92
C GLY A 160 2.69 22.74 12.35
N ALA A 161 3.72 23.57 12.25
CA ALA A 161 5.02 23.17 11.68
C ALA A 161 5.61 21.93 12.37
N ASP A 162 5.37 21.78 13.68
CA ASP A 162 5.86 20.65 14.50
C ASP A 162 5.11 19.33 14.24
N LEU A 163 3.99 19.38 13.52
CA LEU A 163 3.18 18.19 13.17
C LEU A 163 3.39 17.74 11.73
N ARG A 164 4.23 18.44 10.96
CA ARG A 164 4.53 18.04 9.58
C ARG A 164 5.43 16.82 9.58
N PRO A 165 5.07 15.74 8.89
CA PRO A 165 5.96 14.60 8.74
C PRO A 165 7.26 15.06 8.07
N GLU A 166 8.39 14.63 8.60
CA GLU A 166 9.71 14.93 8.01
C GLU A 166 9.97 14.12 6.72
N GLY A 167 8.93 13.56 6.13
CA GLY A 167 8.95 12.89 4.84
C GLY A 167 9.88 11.66 4.80
N ALA A 168 10.63 11.51 3.71
CA ALA A 168 11.45 10.34 3.46
C ALA A 168 12.54 10.10 4.52
N ALA A 169 13.06 11.14 5.17
CA ALA A 169 14.11 11.00 6.18
C ALA A 169 13.62 10.30 7.45
N THR A 170 12.43 10.69 7.95
CA THR A 170 11.81 10.03 9.11
C THR A 170 11.44 8.59 8.82
N PHE A 171 10.94 8.31 7.60
CA PHE A 171 10.67 6.95 7.16
C PHE A 171 11.95 6.11 7.16
N ALA A 172 13.04 6.61 6.56
CA ALA A 172 14.32 5.92 6.49
C ALA A 172 14.85 5.60 7.89
N ALA A 173 14.87 6.59 8.80
CA ALA A 173 15.31 6.38 10.18
C ALA A 173 14.48 5.32 10.92
N GLY A 174 13.15 5.32 10.76
CA GLY A 174 12.27 4.30 11.32
C GLY A 174 12.56 2.90 10.76
N LEU A 175 12.80 2.82 9.45
CA LEU A 175 13.14 1.57 8.79
C LEU A 175 14.52 1.04 9.22
N ASP A 176 15.52 1.91 9.42
CA ASP A 176 16.84 1.54 9.94
C ASP A 176 16.74 0.90 11.34
N LEU A 177 15.84 1.39 12.20
CA LEU A 177 15.56 0.77 13.50
C LEU A 177 14.98 -0.65 13.35
N VAL A 178 14.07 -0.86 12.39
CA VAL A 178 13.53 -2.19 12.11
C VAL A 178 14.63 -3.13 11.61
N VAL A 179 15.46 -2.68 10.67
CA VAL A 179 16.59 -3.45 10.13
C VAL A 179 17.59 -3.82 11.24
N ALA A 180 17.95 -2.86 12.10
CA ALA A 180 18.82 -3.11 13.24
C ALA A 180 18.24 -4.17 14.19
N GLY A 181 16.93 -4.09 14.47
CA GLY A 181 16.19 -5.07 15.29
C GLY A 181 16.21 -6.48 14.70
N VAL A 182 15.96 -6.61 13.38
CA VAL A 182 16.06 -7.89 12.66
C VAL A 182 17.48 -8.47 12.76
N GLY A 183 18.50 -7.63 12.52
CA GLY A 183 19.90 -8.04 12.63
C GLY A 183 20.28 -8.51 14.04
N ALA A 184 19.75 -7.86 15.09
CA ALA A 184 19.97 -8.26 16.48
C ALA A 184 19.28 -9.61 16.79
N ALA A 185 18.01 -9.76 16.38
CA ALA A 185 17.23 -10.98 16.59
C ALA A 185 17.86 -12.19 15.86
N SER A 186 18.40 -11.96 14.65
CA SER A 186 19.06 -13.04 13.88
C SER A 186 20.40 -13.48 14.47
N ARG A 187 21.09 -12.66 15.25
CA ARG A 187 22.37 -13.00 15.92
C ARG A 187 22.18 -13.70 17.26
N ALA A 188 21.09 -13.43 17.96
CA ALA A 188 20.85 -13.96 19.30
C ALA A 188 20.82 -15.50 19.38
N ASP A 189 20.58 -16.18 18.27
CA ASP A 189 20.53 -17.65 18.21
C ASP A 189 21.81 -18.30 17.66
N ALA A 190 22.81 -17.52 17.27
CA ALA A 190 24.10 -18.03 16.82
C ALA A 190 25.09 -18.28 18.02
N THR A 191 24.62 -18.03 19.26
CA THR A 191 25.39 -18.18 20.50
C THR A 191 24.82 -19.28 21.37
#